data_e09d38c6239e0e21cab967f9ae16f37f
#
_entry.id   e09d38c6239e0e21cab967f9ae16f37f
#
_cell.length_a   1.000
_cell.length_b   1.000
_cell.length_c   1.000
_cell.angle_alpha   90.00
_cell.angle_beta   90.00
_cell.angle_gamma   90.00
#
_symmetry.space_group_name_H-M   'P 1'
#
loop_
_entity.id
_entity.type
_entity.pdbx_description
1 polymer ?
#
loop_
_entity_poly.entity_id
_entity_poly.type
_entity_poly.pdbx_seq_one_letter_code
_entity_poly.pdbx_strand_id
1 'polypeptide(L)'
;MNKTAYVKQLIKTRQRQRRNTFAATLLIAGVGLIAAYKPAQAATGILNASYDVTRELFKDINPAFVADWKKKTGESISVNQSHGGSSKQARSVIDGLEASVVTMNQANDIDILADKGLLPQDWAKQFPNNSAPFYSTMVFLTRKGNPRQIANWEDLGKPGLKVIIPNPKTSGNGRYSYLAAWCSVIKNGGTEAQARQLVENLFKNVPVLDGGGRGATTTFTQREIGDVLVTFENEVQLVRQEFGDNFEVVYPKISILAESPVAVVGKVADKLGTRKVATAYLHFLYTEAGQDLIAKHYLRPRSEVAAKKYAASFRPVNLFTVDDVFGGWKQAQKKHFDDGGEFDRIYIKK
;
A
#
# COMPACT_ATOMS: atom_id res chain seq x y z
N MET A 1 -0.89 -72.28 -45.06
CA MET A 1 -0.71 -70.84 -45.04
C MET A 1 -0.91 -70.34 -43.64
N ASN A 2 0.09 -69.65 -43.07
CA ASN A 2 0.18 -69.44 -41.62
C ASN A 2 -0.72 -68.25 -41.22
N LYS A 3 -1.61 -68.43 -40.22
CA LYS A 3 -2.59 -67.44 -39.77
C LYS A 3 -1.97 -66.05 -39.47
N THR A 4 -0.70 -65.98 -39.07
CA THR A 4 0.04 -64.77 -38.77
C THR A 4 0.35 -63.92 -40.02
N ALA A 5 0.54 -64.58 -41.20
CA ALA A 5 0.79 -63.87 -42.44
C ALA A 5 -0.49 -63.20 -43.00
N TYR A 6 -1.64 -63.86 -42.85
CA TYR A 6 -2.94 -63.34 -43.29
C TYR A 6 -3.37 -62.08 -42.47
N VAL A 7 -3.13 -62.08 -41.14
CA VAL A 7 -3.45 -60.94 -40.26
C VAL A 7 -2.56 -59.72 -40.58
N LYS A 8 -1.26 -59.91 -40.86
CA LYS A 8 -0.34 -58.83 -41.26
C LYS A 8 -0.75 -58.20 -42.63
N GLN A 9 -1.29 -59.00 -43.55
CA GLN A 9 -1.75 -58.48 -44.83
C GLN A 9 -3.04 -57.64 -44.71
N LEU A 10 -3.96 -58.04 -43.85
CA LEU A 10 -5.21 -57.29 -43.55
C LEU A 10 -4.92 -55.95 -42.85
N ILE A 11 -3.95 -55.90 -41.97
CA ILE A 11 -3.54 -54.68 -41.26
C ILE A 11 -2.90 -53.66 -42.23
N LYS A 12 -2.04 -54.14 -43.18
CA LYS A 12 -1.43 -53.26 -44.19
C LYS A 12 -2.47 -52.70 -45.17
N THR A 13 -3.48 -53.46 -45.53
CA THR A 13 -4.54 -53.02 -46.48
C THR A 13 -5.46 -51.95 -45.80
N ARG A 14 -5.80 -52.14 -44.51
CA ARG A 14 -6.57 -51.15 -43.73
C ARG A 14 -5.82 -49.85 -43.49
N GLN A 15 -4.51 -49.91 -43.27
CA GLN A 15 -3.69 -48.69 -43.12
C GLN A 15 -3.53 -47.92 -44.42
N ARG A 16 -3.48 -48.61 -45.56
CA ARG A 16 -3.40 -47.98 -46.90
C ARG A 16 -4.74 -47.34 -47.32
N GLN A 17 -5.88 -47.90 -46.96
CA GLN A 17 -7.20 -47.29 -47.19
C GLN A 17 -7.43 -46.08 -46.29
N ARG A 18 -7.00 -46.07 -45.02
CA ARG A 18 -7.11 -44.90 -44.12
C ARG A 18 -6.24 -43.72 -44.57
N ARG A 19 -5.08 -43.95 -45.17
CA ARG A 19 -4.21 -42.89 -45.74
C ARG A 19 -4.78 -42.24 -46.97
N ASN A 20 -5.51 -42.95 -47.81
CA ASN A 20 -6.10 -42.40 -49.03
C ASN A 20 -7.43 -41.68 -48.80
N THR A 21 -8.16 -41.96 -47.70
CA THR A 21 -9.38 -41.24 -47.37
C THR A 21 -9.08 -39.92 -46.61
N PHE A 22 -7.91 -39.79 -45.98
CA PHE A 22 -7.51 -38.52 -45.33
C PHE A 22 -6.89 -37.51 -46.33
N ALA A 23 -6.44 -37.94 -47.51
CA ALA A 23 -5.82 -37.06 -48.49
C ALA A 23 -6.84 -36.41 -49.46
N ALA A 24 -8.09 -36.94 -49.52
CA ALA A 24 -9.11 -36.43 -50.43
C ALA A 24 -10.09 -35.44 -49.78
N THR A 25 -10.10 -35.29 -48.44
CA THR A 25 -11.02 -34.41 -47.72
C THR A 25 -10.37 -33.10 -47.30
N LEU A 26 -9.09 -32.85 -47.60
CA LEU A 26 -8.33 -31.64 -47.19
C LEU A 26 -8.17 -30.58 -48.32
N LEU A 27 -8.84 -30.72 -49.42
CA LEU A 27 -8.70 -29.82 -50.57
C LEU A 27 -9.95 -29.02 -50.96
N ILE A 28 -11.05 -29.07 -50.18
CA ILE A 28 -12.28 -28.27 -50.46
C ILE A 28 -12.74 -27.40 -49.32
N ALA A 29 -12.00 -27.32 -48.19
CA ALA A 29 -12.31 -26.41 -47.06
C ALA A 29 -11.31 -25.27 -46.89
N GLY A 30 -10.61 -24.88 -47.97
CA GLY A 30 -9.52 -23.91 -47.94
C GLY A 30 -9.85 -22.51 -48.45
N VAL A 31 -11.12 -22.13 -48.66
CA VAL A 31 -11.49 -20.77 -49.07
C VAL A 31 -12.70 -20.34 -48.26
N GLY A 32 -12.47 -19.68 -47.14
CA GLY A 32 -13.53 -18.98 -46.42
C GLY A 32 -13.48 -19.19 -44.91
N LEU A 33 -12.54 -18.59 -44.27
CA LEU A 33 -12.56 -17.94 -42.95
C LEU A 33 -11.11 -17.64 -42.54
N ILE A 34 -10.48 -16.66 -43.19
CA ILE A 34 -9.48 -15.86 -42.49
C ILE A 34 -10.31 -14.91 -41.64
N ALA A 35 -11.00 -15.46 -40.64
CA ALA A 35 -11.35 -14.68 -39.46
C ALA A 35 -9.99 -14.21 -38.91
N ALA A 36 -9.77 -12.91 -39.02
CA ALA A 36 -8.59 -12.26 -38.47
C ALA A 36 -8.45 -12.69 -37.02
N TYR A 37 -7.63 -13.71 -36.78
CA TYR A 37 -7.16 -14.06 -35.44
C TYR A 37 -6.29 -12.86 -35.05
N LYS A 38 -6.93 -11.80 -34.51
CA LYS A 38 -6.19 -10.81 -33.73
C LYS A 38 -5.58 -11.62 -32.60
N PRO A 39 -4.24 -11.77 -32.54
CA PRO A 39 -3.65 -12.40 -31.38
C PRO A 39 -4.21 -11.63 -30.18
N ALA A 40 -4.74 -12.35 -29.19
CA ALA A 40 -5.17 -11.73 -27.96
C ALA A 40 -3.94 -10.94 -27.47
N GLN A 41 -4.00 -9.63 -27.61
CA GLN A 41 -2.93 -8.74 -27.21
C GLN A 41 -2.79 -8.99 -25.72
N ALA A 42 -1.62 -9.48 -25.28
CA ALA A 42 -1.37 -9.74 -23.85
C ALA A 42 -1.80 -8.49 -23.09
N ALA A 43 -2.71 -8.64 -22.14
CA ALA A 43 -3.25 -7.50 -21.42
C ALA A 43 -2.10 -6.69 -20.84
N THR A 44 -2.03 -5.41 -21.15
CA THR A 44 -1.02 -4.51 -20.60
C THR A 44 -1.16 -4.55 -19.09
N GLY A 45 -0.12 -5.00 -18.39
CA GLY A 45 -0.13 -5.12 -16.92
C GLY A 45 0.64 -3.97 -16.29
N ILE A 46 0.10 -3.41 -15.22
CA ILE A 46 0.86 -2.52 -14.33
C ILE A 46 1.02 -3.16 -12.97
N LEU A 47 2.13 -2.86 -12.30
CA LEU A 47 2.36 -3.22 -10.91
C LEU A 47 2.35 -1.94 -10.07
N ASN A 48 1.53 -1.93 -9.00
CA ASN A 48 1.58 -0.90 -7.97
C ASN A 48 2.33 -1.44 -6.74
N ALA A 49 3.46 -0.83 -6.41
CA ALA A 49 4.15 -1.09 -5.16
C ALA A 49 3.59 -0.15 -4.08
N SER A 50 2.89 -0.71 -3.09
CA SER A 50 2.17 0.07 -2.09
C SER A 50 2.49 -0.34 -0.65
N TYR A 51 2.24 0.56 0.29
CA TYR A 51 2.34 0.24 1.70
C TYR A 51 1.21 -0.73 2.14
N ASP A 52 1.46 -1.51 3.18
CA ASP A 52 0.73 -2.74 3.49
C ASP A 52 -0.72 -2.55 3.96
N VAL A 53 -1.03 -1.44 4.63
CA VAL A 53 -2.39 -1.19 5.18
C VAL A 53 -3.40 -0.69 4.13
N THR A 54 -3.00 -0.49 2.88
CA THR A 54 -3.91 -0.18 1.75
C THR A 54 -4.35 -1.40 0.96
N ARG A 55 -3.99 -2.58 1.40
CA ARG A 55 -4.28 -3.84 0.70
C ARG A 55 -5.76 -4.00 0.36
N GLU A 56 -6.63 -3.73 1.32
CA GLU A 56 -8.09 -3.86 1.17
C GLU A 56 -8.65 -2.80 0.21
N LEU A 57 -8.16 -1.56 0.29
CA LEU A 57 -8.52 -0.49 -0.65
C LEU A 57 -8.26 -0.92 -2.11
N PHE A 58 -7.06 -1.44 -2.39
CA PHE A 58 -6.69 -1.79 -3.76
C PHE A 58 -7.39 -3.04 -4.28
N LYS A 59 -7.97 -3.89 -3.43
CA LYS A 59 -8.88 -4.96 -3.88
C LYS A 59 -10.14 -4.41 -4.54
N ASP A 60 -10.61 -3.22 -4.13
CA ASP A 60 -11.79 -2.57 -4.72
C ASP A 60 -11.39 -1.57 -5.83
N ILE A 61 -10.32 -0.81 -5.66
CA ILE A 61 -9.82 0.16 -6.65
C ILE A 61 -9.43 -0.52 -7.96
N ASN A 62 -8.68 -1.63 -7.90
CA ASN A 62 -8.16 -2.26 -9.11
C ASN A 62 -9.25 -2.74 -10.06
N PRO A 63 -10.24 -3.54 -9.63
CA PRO A 63 -11.31 -3.95 -10.52
C PRO A 63 -12.18 -2.77 -11.01
N ALA A 64 -12.40 -1.75 -10.17
CA ALA A 64 -13.15 -0.57 -10.56
C ALA A 64 -12.41 0.22 -11.66
N PHE A 65 -11.11 0.42 -11.53
CA PHE A 65 -10.28 1.05 -12.56
C PHE A 65 -10.23 0.23 -13.85
N VAL A 66 -10.05 -1.08 -13.77
CA VAL A 66 -10.02 -1.98 -14.94
C VAL A 66 -11.34 -1.88 -15.73
N ALA A 67 -12.48 -1.84 -15.04
CA ALA A 67 -13.79 -1.68 -15.66
C ALA A 67 -13.95 -0.29 -16.31
N ASP A 68 -13.54 0.78 -15.63
CA ASP A 68 -13.57 2.16 -16.14
C ASP A 68 -12.66 2.31 -17.38
N TRP A 69 -11.44 1.79 -17.31
CA TRP A 69 -10.49 1.80 -18.44
C TRP A 69 -11.06 1.09 -19.66
N LYS A 70 -11.57 -0.14 -19.46
CA LYS A 70 -12.19 -0.92 -20.56
C LYS A 70 -13.38 -0.18 -21.18
N LYS A 71 -14.22 0.46 -20.37
CA LYS A 71 -15.35 1.26 -20.84
C LYS A 71 -14.90 2.46 -21.67
N LYS A 72 -13.81 3.12 -21.29
CA LYS A 72 -13.30 4.34 -21.96
C LYS A 72 -12.48 4.06 -23.21
N THR A 73 -11.73 2.96 -23.23
CA THR A 73 -10.72 2.68 -24.26
C THR A 73 -10.98 1.43 -25.08
N GLY A 74 -11.81 0.51 -24.61
CA GLY A 74 -11.99 -0.83 -25.17
C GLY A 74 -10.85 -1.81 -24.84
N GLU A 75 -9.78 -1.35 -24.20
CA GLU A 75 -8.58 -2.14 -23.90
C GLU A 75 -8.77 -2.94 -22.61
N SER A 76 -8.23 -4.16 -22.59
CA SER A 76 -8.14 -4.99 -21.38
C SER A 76 -6.77 -4.80 -20.74
N ILE A 77 -6.77 -4.54 -19.44
CA ILE A 77 -5.55 -4.36 -18.63
C ILE A 77 -5.61 -5.21 -17.37
N SER A 78 -4.46 -5.42 -16.73
CA SER A 78 -4.36 -6.00 -15.39
C SER A 78 -3.63 -5.04 -14.45
N VAL A 79 -4.03 -5.03 -13.18
CA VAL A 79 -3.36 -4.28 -12.13
C VAL A 79 -2.93 -5.26 -11.04
N ASN A 80 -1.62 -5.41 -10.89
CA ASN A 80 -0.99 -6.24 -9.85
C ASN A 80 -0.55 -5.38 -8.67
N GLN A 81 -0.41 -6.01 -7.51
CA GLN A 81 -0.03 -5.34 -6.28
C GLN A 81 1.17 -6.01 -5.62
N SER A 82 2.09 -5.18 -5.10
CA SER A 82 3.10 -5.57 -4.13
C SER A 82 2.86 -4.77 -2.86
N HIS A 83 2.70 -5.42 -1.71
CA HIS A 83 2.42 -4.78 -0.44
C HIS A 83 3.51 -5.06 0.60
N GLY A 84 3.92 -4.05 1.34
CA GLY A 84 4.90 -4.16 2.41
C GLY A 84 5.05 -2.84 3.17
N GLY A 85 5.98 -2.76 4.11
CA GLY A 85 6.32 -1.48 4.72
C GLY A 85 6.77 -0.47 3.65
N SER A 86 6.29 0.78 3.73
CA SER A 86 6.47 1.78 2.67
C SER A 86 7.93 1.94 2.24
N SER A 87 8.85 2.14 3.18
CA SER A 87 10.28 2.29 2.87
C SER A 87 10.91 0.99 2.33
N LYS A 88 10.37 -0.18 2.73
CA LYS A 88 10.80 -1.46 2.14
C LYS A 88 10.35 -1.57 0.68
N GLN A 89 9.14 -1.13 0.35
CA GLN A 89 8.65 -1.11 -1.03
C GLN A 89 9.46 -0.15 -1.90
N ALA A 90 9.77 1.05 -1.40
CA ALA A 90 10.64 1.98 -2.12
C ALA A 90 12.01 1.37 -2.44
N ARG A 91 12.65 0.70 -1.48
CA ARG A 91 13.91 -0.03 -1.72
C ARG A 91 13.75 -1.13 -2.74
N SER A 92 12.67 -1.92 -2.67
CA SER A 92 12.41 -2.98 -3.67
C SER A 92 12.34 -2.42 -5.10
N VAL A 93 11.74 -1.23 -5.28
CA VAL A 93 11.70 -0.56 -6.60
C VAL A 93 13.10 -0.12 -7.03
N ILE A 94 13.91 0.43 -6.11
CA ILE A 94 15.32 0.79 -6.38
C ILE A 94 16.12 -0.45 -6.79
N ASP A 95 15.87 -1.58 -6.12
CA ASP A 95 16.56 -2.86 -6.33
C ASP A 95 16.03 -3.63 -7.57
N GLY A 96 15.11 -3.05 -8.34
CA GLY A 96 14.66 -3.58 -9.63
C GLY A 96 13.26 -4.15 -9.69
N LEU A 97 12.41 -3.98 -8.66
CA LEU A 97 10.99 -4.32 -8.77
C LEU A 97 10.34 -3.43 -9.85
N GLU A 98 9.87 -4.04 -10.92
CA GLU A 98 9.29 -3.35 -12.08
C GLU A 98 7.88 -2.81 -11.80
N ALA A 99 7.77 -1.91 -10.83
CA ALA A 99 6.54 -1.23 -10.50
C ALA A 99 6.33 -0.01 -11.41
N SER A 100 5.19 0.02 -12.14
CA SER A 100 4.80 1.16 -12.97
C SER A 100 4.35 2.35 -12.14
N VAL A 101 3.79 2.09 -10.96
CA VAL A 101 3.32 3.10 -10.01
C VAL A 101 3.69 2.72 -8.58
N VAL A 102 3.81 3.74 -7.74
CA VAL A 102 3.98 3.58 -6.30
C VAL A 102 2.88 4.31 -5.54
N THR A 103 2.45 3.72 -4.42
CA THR A 103 1.58 4.35 -3.42
C THR A 103 2.27 4.22 -2.08
N MET A 104 2.86 5.31 -1.61
CA MET A 104 3.61 5.34 -0.36
C MET A 104 2.81 6.04 0.73
N ASN A 105 3.19 5.89 1.99
CA ASN A 105 2.53 6.61 3.07
C ASN A 105 3.33 7.84 3.56
N GLN A 106 4.39 8.21 2.85
CA GLN A 106 5.20 9.40 3.16
C GLN A 106 5.98 9.85 1.92
N ALA A 107 6.18 11.16 1.78
CA ALA A 107 6.85 11.76 0.62
C ALA A 107 8.30 11.28 0.46
N ASN A 108 9.04 11.15 1.57
CA ASN A 108 10.44 10.74 1.54
C ASN A 108 10.69 9.39 0.84
N ASP A 109 9.72 8.47 0.89
CA ASP A 109 9.85 7.17 0.20
C ASP A 109 9.70 7.32 -1.33
N ILE A 110 9.10 8.41 -1.83
CA ILE A 110 9.09 8.74 -3.26
C ILE A 110 10.31 9.59 -3.63
N ASP A 111 10.74 10.50 -2.74
CA ASP A 111 11.93 11.33 -2.95
C ASP A 111 13.17 10.48 -3.24
N ILE A 112 13.38 9.39 -2.51
CA ILE A 112 14.52 8.49 -2.76
C ILE A 112 14.46 7.80 -4.13
N LEU A 113 13.27 7.58 -4.70
CA LEU A 113 13.10 7.09 -6.08
C LEU A 113 13.47 8.18 -7.09
N ALA A 114 13.07 9.43 -6.82
CA ALA A 114 13.43 10.58 -7.64
C ALA A 114 14.93 10.83 -7.61
N ASP A 115 15.57 10.75 -6.45
CA ASP A 115 17.04 10.87 -6.29
C ASP A 115 17.82 9.78 -7.05
N LYS A 116 17.20 8.62 -7.28
CA LYS A 116 17.74 7.54 -8.15
C LYS A 116 17.37 7.70 -9.63
N GLY A 117 16.71 8.80 -10.00
CA GLY A 117 16.32 9.08 -11.39
C GLY A 117 15.25 8.12 -11.95
N LEU A 118 14.44 7.49 -11.09
CA LEU A 118 13.37 6.58 -11.49
C LEU A 118 12.10 7.33 -11.86
N LEU A 119 11.93 8.55 -11.33
CA LEU A 119 10.81 9.46 -11.60
C LEU A 119 11.29 10.91 -11.47
N PRO A 120 10.51 11.92 -11.93
CA PRO A 120 10.91 13.33 -11.86
C PRO A 120 11.03 13.84 -10.42
N GLN A 121 11.92 14.83 -10.20
CA GLN A 121 12.09 15.50 -8.90
C GLN A 121 10.86 16.30 -8.47
N ASP A 122 10.07 16.77 -9.42
CA ASP A 122 8.83 17.51 -9.20
C ASP A 122 7.59 16.59 -9.13
N TRP A 123 7.78 15.31 -8.81
CA TRP A 123 6.72 14.29 -8.75
C TRP A 123 5.50 14.73 -7.93
N ALA A 124 5.71 15.49 -6.85
CA ALA A 124 4.63 15.97 -5.98
C ALA A 124 3.68 16.95 -6.70
N LYS A 125 4.10 17.56 -7.82
CA LYS A 125 3.29 18.49 -8.63
C LYS A 125 2.50 17.79 -9.75
N GLN A 126 2.71 16.49 -9.95
CA GLN A 126 2.09 15.76 -11.07
C GLN A 126 0.59 15.48 -10.87
N PHE A 127 0.15 15.44 -9.62
CA PHE A 127 -1.25 15.25 -9.24
C PHE A 127 -1.66 16.24 -8.13
N PRO A 128 -2.97 16.48 -7.92
CA PRO A 128 -3.44 17.39 -6.87
C PRO A 128 -2.98 16.99 -5.46
N ASN A 129 -2.98 17.96 -4.54
CA ASN A 129 -2.68 17.77 -3.11
C ASN A 129 -1.31 17.11 -2.88
N ASN A 130 -0.25 17.64 -3.48
CA ASN A 130 1.11 17.06 -3.41
C ASN A 130 1.15 15.59 -3.86
N SER A 131 0.37 15.26 -4.89
CA SER A 131 0.18 13.89 -5.38
C SER A 131 -0.36 12.93 -4.30
N ALA A 132 -1.11 13.42 -3.30
CA ALA A 132 -1.70 12.62 -2.23
C ALA A 132 -3.24 12.55 -2.38
N PRO A 133 -3.80 11.50 -3.01
CA PRO A 133 -5.24 11.37 -3.26
C PRO A 133 -6.06 11.17 -1.99
N PHE A 134 -5.44 10.77 -0.90
CA PHE A 134 -6.06 10.56 0.40
C PHE A 134 -5.04 10.73 1.53
N TYR A 135 -5.55 10.78 2.76
CA TYR A 135 -4.73 10.85 3.96
C TYR A 135 -5.35 10.06 5.10
N SER A 136 -4.59 9.87 6.15
CA SER A 136 -5.01 9.24 7.41
C SER A 136 -4.41 10.01 8.58
N THR A 137 -4.56 9.49 9.78
CA THR A 137 -3.87 9.99 10.98
C THR A 137 -3.53 8.83 11.91
N MET A 138 -2.69 9.09 12.91
CA MET A 138 -2.32 8.10 13.90
C MET A 138 -3.33 8.11 15.05
N VAL A 139 -3.79 6.93 15.43
CA VAL A 139 -4.69 6.68 16.56
C VAL A 139 -4.19 5.49 17.38
N PHE A 140 -4.80 5.26 18.52
CA PHE A 140 -4.48 4.13 19.39
C PHE A 140 -5.62 3.11 19.35
N LEU A 141 -5.24 1.84 19.28
CA LEU A 141 -6.15 0.72 19.47
C LEU A 141 -5.77 0.04 20.79
N THR A 142 -6.69 0.04 21.74
CA THR A 142 -6.50 -0.57 23.06
C THR A 142 -7.34 -1.83 23.20
N ARG A 143 -7.09 -2.62 24.22
CA ARG A 143 -7.97 -3.70 24.63
C ARG A 143 -9.33 -3.13 25.06
N LYS A 144 -10.39 -3.93 25.00
CA LYS A 144 -11.74 -3.54 25.40
C LYS A 144 -11.76 -2.87 26.79
N GLY A 145 -12.46 -1.75 26.88
CA GLY A 145 -12.57 -0.96 28.11
C GLY A 145 -11.32 -0.18 28.46
N ASN A 146 -10.31 -0.15 27.59
CA ASN A 146 -9.07 0.62 27.78
C ASN A 146 -8.48 0.48 29.20
N PRO A 147 -8.12 -0.74 29.65
CA PRO A 147 -7.74 -1.02 31.04
C PRO A 147 -6.50 -0.26 31.53
N ARG A 148 -5.68 0.25 30.57
CA ARG A 148 -4.49 1.06 30.86
C ARG A 148 -4.78 2.56 30.85
N GLN A 149 -6.03 2.98 30.64
CA GLN A 149 -6.46 4.38 30.63
C GLN A 149 -5.60 5.26 29.69
N ILE A 150 -5.34 4.76 28.48
CA ILE A 150 -4.60 5.47 27.44
C ILE A 150 -5.49 6.55 26.83
N ALA A 151 -5.06 7.81 26.85
CA ALA A 151 -5.81 8.93 26.29
C ALA A 151 -4.98 9.77 25.29
N ASN A 152 -3.68 9.90 25.55
CA ASN A 152 -2.79 10.76 24.76
C ASN A 152 -1.40 10.11 24.62
N TRP A 153 -0.53 10.78 23.84
CA TRP A 153 0.83 10.34 23.55
C TRP A 153 1.70 10.14 24.78
N GLU A 154 1.52 10.99 25.81
CA GLU A 154 2.27 10.95 27.05
C GLU A 154 2.06 9.63 27.82
N ASP A 155 0.87 9.06 27.69
CA ASP A 155 0.53 7.79 28.34
C ASP A 155 1.35 6.63 27.82
N LEU A 156 1.79 6.69 26.56
CA LEU A 156 2.59 5.62 25.94
C LEU A 156 4.00 5.48 26.53
N GLY A 157 4.48 6.52 27.22
CA GLY A 157 5.74 6.50 27.96
C GLY A 157 5.64 5.98 29.39
N LYS A 158 4.46 5.61 29.90
CA LYS A 158 4.27 5.09 31.28
C LYS A 158 5.00 3.76 31.46
N PRO A 159 5.73 3.56 32.58
CA PRO A 159 6.41 2.30 32.84
C PRO A 159 5.48 1.08 32.87
N GLY A 160 5.93 -0.05 32.33
CA GLY A 160 5.19 -1.31 32.35
C GLY A 160 4.07 -1.43 31.34
N LEU A 161 3.89 -0.42 30.46
CA LEU A 161 3.01 -0.51 29.31
C LEU A 161 3.71 -1.29 28.18
N LYS A 162 2.96 -2.08 27.42
CA LYS A 162 3.45 -2.74 26.20
C LYS A 162 2.84 -2.07 24.99
N VAL A 163 3.65 -1.30 24.27
CA VAL A 163 3.24 -0.54 23.08
C VAL A 163 3.66 -1.29 21.81
N ILE A 164 2.75 -1.47 20.88
CA ILE A 164 3.04 -2.07 19.58
C ILE A 164 3.12 -0.97 18.52
N ILE A 165 4.29 -0.85 17.93
CA ILE A 165 4.63 0.08 16.85
C ILE A 165 5.56 -0.65 15.87
N PRO A 166 5.37 -0.54 14.55
CA PRO A 166 6.32 -1.11 13.59
C PRO A 166 7.64 -0.34 13.55
N ASN A 167 8.67 -0.96 13.00
CA ASN A 167 10.03 -0.40 12.95
C ASN A 167 10.10 0.86 12.07
N PRO A 168 10.49 2.02 12.60
CA PRO A 168 10.65 3.27 11.84
C PRO A 168 11.68 3.20 10.71
N LYS A 169 12.64 2.27 10.75
CA LYS A 169 13.62 2.08 9.66
C LYS A 169 13.01 1.43 8.40
N THR A 170 11.88 0.71 8.54
CA THR A 170 11.27 -0.06 7.44
C THR A 170 9.83 0.32 7.14
N SER A 171 9.17 1.06 8.03
CA SER A 171 7.75 1.37 7.99
C SER A 171 7.48 2.85 8.20
N GLY A 172 6.75 3.47 7.28
CA GLY A 172 6.25 4.83 7.47
C GLY A 172 5.25 4.94 8.62
N ASN A 173 4.46 3.88 8.92
CA ASN A 173 3.64 3.84 10.14
C ASN A 173 4.51 4.04 11.39
N GLY A 174 5.63 3.34 11.49
CA GLY A 174 6.59 3.51 12.58
C GLY A 174 7.15 4.93 12.65
N ARG A 175 7.49 5.54 11.49
CA ARG A 175 7.95 6.94 11.44
C ARG A 175 6.88 7.91 11.89
N TYR A 176 5.65 7.78 11.39
CA TYR A 176 4.53 8.62 11.84
C TYR A 176 4.24 8.48 13.33
N SER A 177 4.26 7.26 13.88
CA SER A 177 4.09 7.02 15.31
C SER A 177 5.16 7.73 16.15
N TYR A 178 6.42 7.60 15.73
CA TYR A 178 7.55 8.29 16.36
C TYR A 178 7.41 9.82 16.28
N LEU A 179 7.18 10.36 15.08
CA LEU A 179 7.06 11.81 14.86
C LEU A 179 5.84 12.38 15.58
N ALA A 180 4.71 11.67 15.60
CA ALA A 180 3.51 12.12 16.30
C ALA A 180 3.73 12.21 17.81
N ALA A 181 4.41 11.23 18.41
CA ALA A 181 4.78 11.28 19.83
C ALA A 181 5.74 12.44 20.11
N TRP A 182 6.75 12.66 19.29
CA TRP A 182 7.67 13.80 19.40
C TRP A 182 6.96 15.13 19.32
N CYS A 183 6.16 15.31 18.25
CA CYS A 183 5.44 16.55 18.01
C CYS A 183 4.37 16.86 19.05
N SER A 184 3.76 15.85 19.67
CA SER A 184 2.78 16.08 20.72
C SER A 184 3.36 16.92 21.86
N VAL A 185 4.61 16.68 22.23
CA VAL A 185 5.33 17.46 23.25
C VAL A 185 5.61 18.88 22.74
N ILE A 186 6.18 19.01 21.54
CA ILE A 186 6.53 20.34 20.97
C ILE A 186 5.28 21.22 20.80
N LYS A 187 4.20 20.67 20.27
CA LYS A 187 2.93 21.41 20.06
C LYS A 187 2.21 21.77 21.36
N ASN A 188 2.49 21.07 22.46
CA ASN A 188 2.02 21.41 23.79
C ASN A 188 3.00 22.35 24.55
N GLY A 189 3.97 22.97 23.86
CA GLY A 189 4.91 23.94 24.45
C GLY A 189 6.12 23.33 25.16
N GLY A 190 6.32 22.01 25.01
CA GLY A 190 7.49 21.32 25.56
C GLY A 190 8.75 21.50 24.70
N THR A 191 9.87 21.06 25.24
CA THR A 191 11.20 21.16 24.61
C THR A 191 11.57 19.92 23.81
N GLU A 192 12.57 20.02 22.92
CA GLU A 192 13.18 18.91 22.21
C GLU A 192 13.71 17.81 23.17
N ALA A 193 14.27 18.20 24.32
CA ALA A 193 14.74 17.25 25.32
C ALA A 193 13.58 16.44 25.94
N GLN A 194 12.46 17.10 26.22
CA GLN A 194 11.24 16.43 26.72
C GLN A 194 10.61 15.52 25.65
N ALA A 195 10.58 15.96 24.38
CA ALA A 195 10.11 15.15 23.28
C ALA A 195 10.96 13.88 23.10
N ARG A 196 12.28 14.03 23.15
CA ARG A 196 13.23 12.91 23.15
C ARG A 196 12.96 11.94 24.31
N GLN A 197 12.77 12.46 25.53
CA GLN A 197 12.51 11.64 26.70
C GLN A 197 11.21 10.85 26.60
N LEU A 198 10.14 11.47 26.07
CA LEU A 198 8.88 10.78 25.83
C LEU A 198 9.09 9.62 24.85
N VAL A 199 9.73 9.88 23.71
CA VAL A 199 9.95 8.86 22.66
C VAL A 199 10.88 7.75 23.17
N GLU A 200 11.92 8.09 23.95
CA GLU A 200 12.78 7.09 24.58
C GLU A 200 11.97 6.17 25.52
N ASN A 201 11.13 6.74 26.38
CA ASN A 201 10.27 5.97 27.30
C ASN A 201 9.26 5.12 26.51
N LEU A 202 8.66 5.66 25.46
CA LEU A 202 7.75 4.94 24.57
C LEU A 202 8.45 3.71 23.96
N PHE A 203 9.64 3.89 23.37
CA PHE A 203 10.37 2.78 22.73
C PHE A 203 10.95 1.78 23.74
N LYS A 204 11.18 2.16 25.01
CA LYS A 204 11.42 1.20 26.09
C LYS A 204 10.25 0.24 26.32
N ASN A 205 9.04 0.71 26.06
CA ASN A 205 7.80 -0.05 26.19
C ASN A 205 7.46 -0.89 24.93
N VAL A 206 8.23 -0.81 23.83
CA VAL A 206 7.98 -1.56 22.60
C VAL A 206 8.68 -2.92 22.67
N PRO A 207 7.96 -4.04 22.84
CA PRO A 207 8.58 -5.37 22.98
C PRO A 207 9.00 -5.97 21.64
N VAL A 208 8.36 -5.56 20.53
CA VAL A 208 8.58 -6.11 19.18
C VAL A 208 8.51 -4.98 18.17
N LEU A 209 9.46 -4.94 17.22
CA LEU A 209 9.46 -4.05 16.06
C LEU A 209 9.13 -4.85 14.79
N ASP A 210 7.85 -4.87 14.42
CA ASP A 210 7.40 -5.48 13.17
C ASP A 210 7.87 -4.68 11.96
N GLY A 211 8.03 -5.36 10.81
CA GLY A 211 8.55 -4.72 9.59
C GLY A 211 7.58 -3.76 8.87
N GLY A 212 6.30 -3.70 9.28
CA GLY A 212 5.26 -2.87 8.69
C GLY A 212 4.00 -2.80 9.55
N GLY A 213 3.06 -1.92 9.18
CA GLY A 213 1.83 -1.67 9.93
C GLY A 213 0.98 -2.92 10.10
N ARG A 214 0.78 -3.70 9.04
CA ARG A 214 -0.01 -4.95 9.09
C ARG A 214 0.62 -6.00 10.00
N GLY A 215 1.96 -6.10 10.05
CA GLY A 215 2.66 -6.96 10.99
C GLY A 215 2.37 -6.58 12.44
N ALA A 216 2.45 -5.28 12.75
CA ALA A 216 2.13 -4.75 14.08
C ALA A 216 0.66 -5.01 14.47
N THR A 217 -0.28 -4.83 13.54
CA THR A 217 -1.70 -5.17 13.75
C THR A 217 -1.86 -6.65 14.08
N THR A 218 -1.23 -7.56 13.33
CA THR A 218 -1.28 -9.01 13.58
C THR A 218 -0.68 -9.36 14.94
N THR A 219 0.46 -8.75 15.30
CA THR A 219 1.09 -8.93 16.61
C THR A 219 0.15 -8.52 17.76
N PHE A 220 -0.56 -7.40 17.61
CA PHE A 220 -1.51 -6.93 18.60
C PHE A 220 -2.79 -7.76 18.63
N THR A 221 -3.46 -7.98 17.47
CA THR A 221 -4.80 -8.57 17.41
C THR A 221 -4.82 -10.09 17.53
N GLN A 222 -3.93 -10.78 16.79
CA GLN A 222 -3.95 -12.25 16.68
C GLN A 222 -2.97 -12.94 17.62
N ARG A 223 -1.80 -12.33 17.88
CA ARG A 223 -0.82 -12.85 18.83
C ARG A 223 -1.07 -12.36 20.26
N GLU A 224 -2.01 -11.44 20.44
CA GLU A 224 -2.41 -10.87 21.71
C GLU A 224 -1.28 -10.21 22.51
N ILE A 225 -0.23 -9.74 21.80
CA ILE A 225 0.91 -9.06 22.40
C ILE A 225 0.62 -7.55 22.45
N GLY A 226 0.84 -6.93 23.61
CA GLY A 226 0.71 -5.48 23.82
C GLY A 226 -0.60 -5.06 24.49
N ASP A 227 -0.54 -3.89 25.11
CA ASP A 227 -1.68 -3.20 25.73
C ASP A 227 -2.31 -2.19 24.79
N VAL A 228 -1.51 -1.61 23.89
CA VAL A 228 -1.92 -0.60 22.90
C VAL A 228 -1.13 -0.77 21.60
N LEU A 229 -1.85 -0.64 20.47
CA LEU A 229 -1.26 -0.52 19.14
C LEU A 229 -1.40 0.92 18.67
N VAL A 230 -0.30 1.52 18.18
CA VAL A 230 -0.33 2.81 17.49
C VAL A 230 -0.32 2.55 15.99
N THR A 231 -1.37 2.98 15.29
CA THR A 231 -1.50 2.73 13.86
C THR A 231 -2.39 3.76 13.17
N PHE A 232 -2.55 3.64 11.85
CA PHE A 232 -3.42 4.53 11.08
C PHE A 232 -4.90 4.31 11.40
N GLU A 233 -5.69 5.39 11.32
CA GLU A 233 -7.13 5.38 11.57
C GLU A 233 -7.88 4.35 10.73
N ASN A 234 -7.55 4.22 9.44
CA ASN A 234 -8.18 3.21 8.57
C ASN A 234 -7.92 1.77 9.04
N GLU A 235 -6.74 1.48 9.56
CA GLU A 235 -6.40 0.15 10.05
C GLU A 235 -7.23 -0.26 11.26
N VAL A 236 -7.46 0.67 12.20
CA VAL A 236 -8.27 0.35 13.40
C VAL A 236 -9.74 0.12 13.06
N GLN A 237 -10.27 0.80 12.04
CA GLN A 237 -11.64 0.56 11.59
C GLN A 237 -11.79 -0.82 10.94
N LEU A 238 -10.80 -1.25 10.15
CA LEU A 238 -10.77 -2.60 9.58
C LEU A 238 -10.67 -3.67 10.68
N VAL A 239 -9.83 -3.45 11.70
CA VAL A 239 -9.74 -4.34 12.86
C VAL A 239 -11.08 -4.46 13.57
N ARG A 240 -11.80 -3.34 13.77
CA ARG A 240 -13.14 -3.38 14.38
C ARG A 240 -14.15 -4.16 13.56
N GLN A 241 -14.10 -4.06 12.23
CA GLN A 241 -14.96 -4.86 11.36
C GLN A 241 -14.67 -6.37 11.46
N GLU A 242 -13.38 -6.74 11.58
CA GLU A 242 -12.95 -8.15 11.63
C GLU A 242 -13.16 -8.77 13.02
N PHE A 243 -12.86 -8.03 14.09
CA PHE A 243 -12.81 -8.54 15.47
C PHE A 243 -13.94 -8.01 16.38
N GLY A 244 -14.84 -7.17 15.84
CA GLY A 244 -15.96 -6.60 16.61
C GLY A 244 -15.50 -5.69 17.76
N ASP A 245 -16.19 -5.76 18.90
CA ASP A 245 -15.99 -4.90 20.07
C ASP A 245 -14.90 -5.39 21.02
N ASN A 246 -13.94 -6.19 20.56
CA ASN A 246 -12.80 -6.66 21.38
C ASN A 246 -11.76 -5.58 21.62
N PHE A 247 -11.83 -4.49 20.88
CA PHE A 247 -10.87 -3.39 20.94
C PHE A 247 -11.59 -2.04 21.02
N GLU A 248 -10.91 -1.06 21.58
CA GLU A 248 -11.40 0.32 21.67
C GLU A 248 -10.44 1.27 20.97
N VAL A 249 -11.01 2.23 20.22
CA VAL A 249 -10.23 3.23 19.48
C VAL A 249 -10.13 4.51 20.30
N VAL A 250 -8.90 4.93 20.56
CA VAL A 250 -8.60 6.16 21.27
C VAL A 250 -7.99 7.17 20.31
N TYR A 251 -8.63 8.33 20.18
CA TYR A 251 -8.11 9.45 19.41
C TYR A 251 -7.36 10.40 20.34
N PRO A 252 -6.05 10.61 20.13
CA PRO A 252 -5.31 11.60 20.93
C PRO A 252 -5.80 13.01 20.61
N LYS A 253 -5.62 13.96 21.54
CA LYS A 253 -6.03 15.37 21.37
C LYS A 253 -5.42 16.02 20.14
N ILE A 254 -4.20 15.64 19.80
CA ILE A 254 -3.46 16.11 18.62
C ILE A 254 -2.79 14.91 17.96
N SER A 255 -2.79 14.88 16.62
CA SER A 255 -2.11 13.84 15.87
C SER A 255 -1.51 14.39 14.58
N ILE A 256 -0.84 13.53 13.80
CA ILE A 256 -0.13 13.92 12.59
C ILE A 256 -0.98 13.66 11.35
N LEU A 257 -0.95 14.60 10.39
CA LEU A 257 -1.49 14.41 9.04
C LEU A 257 -0.61 13.43 8.28
N ALA A 258 -1.15 12.25 8.00
CA ALA A 258 -0.45 11.21 7.26
C ALA A 258 -0.94 11.17 5.81
N GLU A 259 -0.29 11.94 4.94
CA GLU A 259 -0.56 11.94 3.50
C GLU A 259 -0.05 10.65 2.87
N SER A 260 -0.81 10.15 1.89
CA SER A 260 -0.45 8.95 1.12
C SER A 260 -0.15 9.33 -0.32
N PRO A 261 1.09 9.77 -0.62
CA PRO A 261 1.46 10.20 -1.95
C PRO A 261 1.61 9.04 -2.94
N VAL A 262 1.35 9.34 -4.20
CA VAL A 262 1.45 8.43 -5.33
C VAL A 262 2.35 9.01 -6.42
N ALA A 263 3.01 8.13 -7.17
CA ALA A 263 3.79 8.56 -8.33
C ALA A 263 3.86 7.48 -9.42
N VAL A 264 3.96 7.91 -10.67
CA VAL A 264 4.34 7.04 -11.80
C VAL A 264 5.87 6.86 -11.75
N VAL A 265 6.33 5.62 -11.70
CA VAL A 265 7.75 5.28 -11.80
C VAL A 265 8.15 5.38 -13.28
N GLY A 266 8.44 6.61 -13.71
CA GLY A 266 8.55 6.97 -15.12
C GLY A 266 9.48 6.09 -15.93
N LYS A 267 10.68 5.81 -15.39
CA LYS A 267 11.68 4.98 -16.06
C LYS A 267 11.19 3.54 -16.30
N VAL A 268 10.46 2.97 -15.34
CA VAL A 268 9.88 1.63 -15.45
C VAL A 268 8.68 1.65 -16.39
N ALA A 269 7.78 2.62 -16.22
CA ALA A 269 6.57 2.75 -17.04
C ALA A 269 6.88 2.96 -18.53
N ASP A 270 7.96 3.71 -18.85
CA ASP A 270 8.42 3.88 -20.23
C ASP A 270 9.02 2.59 -20.79
N LYS A 271 9.89 1.94 -20.03
CA LYS A 271 10.47 0.64 -20.41
C LYS A 271 9.41 -0.39 -20.74
N LEU A 272 8.32 -0.42 -19.96
CA LEU A 272 7.23 -1.39 -20.13
C LEU A 272 6.10 -0.90 -21.09
N GLY A 273 6.18 0.34 -21.61
CA GLY A 273 5.13 0.93 -22.43
C GLY A 273 3.82 1.18 -21.66
N THR A 274 3.87 1.30 -20.34
CA THR A 274 2.70 1.38 -19.45
C THR A 274 2.39 2.78 -18.95
N ARG A 275 3.14 3.82 -19.35
CA ARG A 275 3.00 5.19 -18.83
C ARG A 275 1.56 5.72 -18.92
N LYS A 276 0.90 5.54 -20.06
CA LYS A 276 -0.48 6.02 -20.27
C LYS A 276 -1.45 5.41 -19.26
N VAL A 277 -1.42 4.08 -19.10
CA VAL A 277 -2.31 3.38 -18.18
C VAL A 277 -1.93 3.63 -16.72
N ALA A 278 -0.64 3.71 -16.39
CA ALA A 278 -0.14 4.04 -15.07
C ALA A 278 -0.60 5.43 -14.61
N THR A 279 -0.49 6.44 -15.50
CA THR A 279 -0.99 7.80 -15.23
C THR A 279 -2.50 7.81 -15.05
N ALA A 280 -3.26 7.13 -15.90
CA ALA A 280 -4.71 7.03 -15.79
C ALA A 280 -5.15 6.31 -14.49
N TYR A 281 -4.40 5.29 -14.06
CA TYR A 281 -4.65 4.60 -12.80
C TYR A 281 -4.54 5.54 -11.60
N LEU A 282 -3.51 6.37 -11.56
CA LEU A 282 -3.37 7.35 -10.48
C LEU A 282 -4.42 8.46 -10.56
N HIS A 283 -4.79 8.92 -11.76
CA HIS A 283 -5.91 9.86 -11.91
C HIS A 283 -7.25 9.28 -11.43
N PHE A 284 -7.46 7.98 -11.58
CA PHE A 284 -8.69 7.33 -11.10
C PHE A 284 -8.88 7.51 -9.59
N LEU A 285 -7.80 7.56 -8.81
CA LEU A 285 -7.86 7.80 -7.36
C LEU A 285 -8.45 9.18 -6.99
N TYR A 286 -8.44 10.15 -7.91
CA TYR A 286 -8.99 11.49 -7.73
C TYR A 286 -10.40 11.66 -8.33
N THR A 287 -10.94 10.64 -9.00
CA THR A 287 -12.33 10.67 -9.47
C THR A 287 -13.28 10.45 -8.30
N GLU A 288 -14.55 10.89 -8.45
CA GLU A 288 -15.57 10.65 -7.41
C GLU A 288 -15.72 9.15 -7.09
N ALA A 289 -15.64 8.26 -8.08
CA ALA A 289 -15.67 6.82 -7.87
C ALA A 289 -14.47 6.32 -7.04
N GLY A 290 -13.27 6.81 -7.35
CA GLY A 290 -12.06 6.50 -6.58
C GLY A 290 -12.12 7.04 -5.15
N GLN A 291 -12.59 8.27 -4.99
CA GLN A 291 -12.74 8.93 -3.69
C GLN A 291 -13.81 8.29 -2.80
N ASP A 292 -14.90 7.81 -3.41
CA ASP A 292 -15.94 7.04 -2.68
C ASP A 292 -15.37 5.71 -2.14
N LEU A 293 -14.61 4.99 -2.94
CA LEU A 293 -13.92 3.77 -2.50
C LEU A 293 -12.88 4.05 -1.42
N ILE A 294 -12.10 5.13 -1.55
CA ILE A 294 -11.14 5.58 -0.54
C ILE A 294 -11.83 5.80 0.80
N ALA A 295 -12.93 6.57 0.82
CA ALA A 295 -13.68 6.85 2.03
C ALA A 295 -14.35 5.62 2.64
N LYS A 296 -14.87 4.72 1.81
CA LYS A 296 -15.42 3.42 2.22
C LYS A 296 -14.42 2.55 2.98
N HIS A 297 -13.13 2.67 2.64
CA HIS A 297 -12.02 2.01 3.33
C HIS A 297 -11.41 2.84 4.47
N TYR A 298 -12.17 3.81 5.01
CA TYR A 298 -11.77 4.64 6.15
C TYR A 298 -10.49 5.46 5.95
N LEU A 299 -10.13 5.73 4.69
CA LEU A 299 -9.12 6.71 4.34
C LEU A 299 -9.80 8.04 4.06
N ARG A 300 -9.27 9.13 4.60
CA ARG A 300 -9.87 10.46 4.49
C ARG A 300 -9.74 10.97 3.06
N PRO A 301 -10.87 11.16 2.34
CA PRO A 301 -10.84 11.56 0.93
C PRO A 301 -10.49 13.04 0.77
N ARG A 302 -10.07 13.42 -0.43
CA ARG A 302 -9.86 14.81 -0.84
C ARG A 302 -11.11 15.42 -1.49
N SER A 303 -12.04 14.60 -1.99
CA SER A 303 -13.32 15.06 -2.51
C SER A 303 -14.24 15.52 -1.37
N GLU A 304 -14.77 16.74 -1.48
CA GLU A 304 -15.77 17.26 -0.55
C GLU A 304 -17.07 16.45 -0.56
N VAL A 305 -17.46 15.93 -1.72
CA VAL A 305 -18.65 15.07 -1.89
C VAL A 305 -18.48 13.79 -1.08
N ALA A 306 -17.36 13.10 -1.26
CA ALA A 306 -17.05 11.89 -0.49
C ALA A 306 -16.89 12.21 1.00
N ALA A 307 -16.20 13.30 1.36
CA ALA A 307 -16.02 13.71 2.75
C ALA A 307 -17.37 13.96 3.46
N LYS A 308 -18.31 14.63 2.82
CA LYS A 308 -19.66 14.85 3.34
C LYS A 308 -20.45 13.55 3.48
N LYS A 309 -20.40 12.69 2.46
CA LYS A 309 -21.09 11.38 2.45
C LYS A 309 -20.66 10.47 3.60
N TYR A 310 -19.36 10.49 3.92
CA TYR A 310 -18.76 9.62 4.94
C TYR A 310 -18.39 10.36 6.24
N ALA A 311 -18.93 11.56 6.47
CA ALA A 311 -18.57 12.40 7.63
C ALA A 311 -18.72 11.67 8.98
N ALA A 312 -19.73 10.81 9.13
CA ALA A 312 -19.94 10.03 10.35
C ALA A 312 -18.84 8.98 10.62
N SER A 313 -18.05 8.62 9.61
CA SER A 313 -16.95 7.66 9.74
C SER A 313 -15.63 8.29 10.22
N PHE A 314 -15.53 9.62 10.20
CA PHE A 314 -14.29 10.34 10.49
C PHE A 314 -14.47 11.30 11.67
N ARG A 315 -13.88 10.94 12.80
CA ARG A 315 -13.87 11.83 13.97
C ARG A 315 -12.98 13.06 13.68
N PRO A 316 -13.40 14.29 14.04
CA PRO A 316 -12.52 15.46 14.00
C PRO A 316 -11.30 15.25 14.89
N VAL A 317 -10.10 15.51 14.35
CA VAL A 317 -8.83 15.42 15.07
C VAL A 317 -8.02 16.68 14.74
N ASN A 318 -7.36 17.25 15.74
CA ASN A 318 -6.43 18.34 15.51
C ASN A 318 -5.13 17.77 14.92
N LEU A 319 -4.86 18.12 13.64
CA LEU A 319 -3.75 17.58 12.87
C LEU A 319 -2.66 18.63 12.66
N PHE A 320 -1.42 18.23 12.79
CA PHE A 320 -0.23 18.95 12.36
C PHE A 320 0.48 18.20 11.23
N THR A 321 1.29 18.92 10.45
CA THR A 321 2.08 18.33 9.37
C THR A 321 3.54 18.08 9.78
N VAL A 322 4.27 17.27 9.02
CA VAL A 322 5.71 17.12 9.19
C VAL A 322 6.44 18.42 8.89
N ASP A 323 5.91 19.20 7.95
CA ASP A 323 6.47 20.52 7.59
C ASP A 323 6.38 21.52 8.75
N ASP A 324 5.25 21.54 9.48
CA ASP A 324 5.02 22.48 10.61
C ASP A 324 6.02 22.36 11.75
N VAL A 325 6.59 21.17 11.93
CA VAL A 325 7.43 20.87 13.12
C VAL A 325 8.86 20.57 12.74
N PHE A 326 9.07 19.89 11.62
CA PHE A 326 10.41 19.41 11.22
C PHE A 326 10.97 20.13 9.99
N GLY A 327 10.18 21.04 9.36
CA GLY A 327 10.57 21.69 8.11
C GLY A 327 10.56 20.73 6.91
N GLY A 328 9.78 19.65 6.99
CA GLY A 328 9.55 18.67 5.93
C GLY A 328 10.21 17.31 6.14
N TRP A 329 9.81 16.36 5.30
CA TRP A 329 10.24 14.96 5.40
C TRP A 329 11.75 14.78 5.24
N LYS A 330 12.40 15.52 4.36
CA LYS A 330 13.85 15.43 4.14
C LYS A 330 14.64 15.78 5.41
N GLN A 331 14.20 16.81 6.13
CA GLN A 331 14.82 17.23 7.39
C GLN A 331 14.50 16.27 8.52
N ALA A 332 13.23 15.81 8.62
CA ALA A 332 12.82 14.80 9.58
C ALA A 332 13.60 13.50 9.39
N GLN A 333 13.78 13.05 8.14
CA GLN A 333 14.56 11.86 7.80
C GLN A 333 16.00 11.99 8.28
N LYS A 334 16.67 13.09 7.91
CA LYS A 334 18.08 13.34 8.26
C LYS A 334 18.30 13.39 9.77
N LYS A 335 17.41 14.08 10.51
CA LYS A 335 17.56 14.24 11.96
C LYS A 335 17.25 12.96 12.73
N HIS A 336 16.17 12.27 12.34
CA HIS A 336 15.59 11.21 13.16
C HIS A 336 15.84 9.78 12.67
N PHE A 337 15.92 9.56 11.34
CA PHE A 337 15.85 8.20 10.79
C PHE A 337 17.05 7.77 9.95
N ASP A 338 17.95 8.68 9.54
CA ASP A 338 19.21 8.30 8.92
C ASP A 338 20.07 7.51 9.92
N ASP A 339 21.07 6.81 9.40
CA ASP A 339 21.98 6.03 10.23
C ASP A 339 22.70 6.95 11.21
N GLY A 340 22.66 6.58 12.49
CA GLY A 340 23.14 7.41 13.60
C GLY A 340 22.22 8.58 13.99
N GLY A 341 21.02 8.67 13.42
CA GLY A 341 19.98 9.64 13.79
C GLY A 341 19.41 9.44 15.19
N GLU A 342 18.43 10.27 15.56
CA GLU A 342 17.84 10.25 16.92
C GLU A 342 17.21 8.90 17.27
N PHE A 343 16.55 8.24 16.32
CA PHE A 343 15.95 6.93 16.55
C PHE A 343 17.02 5.88 16.91
N ASP A 344 18.14 5.83 16.21
CA ASP A 344 19.22 4.87 16.50
C ASP A 344 19.78 5.11 17.89
N ARG A 345 20.00 6.38 18.28
CA ARG A 345 20.52 6.75 19.61
C ARG A 345 19.56 6.36 20.74
N ILE A 346 18.26 6.44 20.51
CA ILE A 346 17.21 6.04 21.45
C ILE A 346 17.14 4.52 21.56
N TYR A 347 17.22 3.82 20.44
CA TYR A 347 17.00 2.38 20.39
C TYR A 347 18.25 1.56 20.80
N ILE A 348 19.47 2.04 20.55
CA ILE A 348 20.72 1.38 20.96
C ILE A 348 20.86 1.32 22.50
N LYS A 349 20.19 2.19 23.24
CA LYS A 349 20.19 2.18 24.70
C LYS A 349 19.32 1.07 25.33
N LYS A 350 18.76 0.20 24.50
CA LYS A 350 17.96 -0.93 24.91
C LYS A 350 18.84 -2.20 24.97
#